data_b5db9edb663d3fe2214e0bc9e5fafc3b
#
_entry.id   b5db9edb663d3fe2214e0bc9e5fafc3b
#
_cell.length_a   1.000
_cell.length_b   1.000
_cell.length_c   1.000
_cell.angle_alpha   90.00
_cell.angle_beta   90.00
_cell.angle_gamma   90.00
#
_symmetry.space_group_name_H-M   'P 1'
#
loop_
_entity.id
_entity.type
_entity.pdbx_description
1 polymer ?
#
loop_
_entity_poly.entity_id
_entity_poly.type
_entity_poly.pdbx_seq_one_letter_code
_entity_poly.pdbx_strand_id
1 'polypeptide(L)'
;MLAGLSGTASAAPAARRRPPRLKGGGDLGPNVIVFDPSTPGIQATLDEAFARQEKDQFGPGRYQFFFKPGTYQGLNAQLGFCTSVSGLGLSPDDTTIHGDVTVDAGWFDGNATQNFWRSAENLALVPANGTNRWAVAQAAPFRRMHVRGDLNLASSTYGWASGGYIADSRIDGTVGPYSQQQWYTRESAVGGWTNAVWNMVFSGVEGAPAQSFPDPPYTTLDTTPVSREKPFLYLDGERYRVFLPALRRNARGVTWGSGTPRGTSLPLERFYVARPGDSAATLNRALEQGLHLLLTPGVYHVDQPVRVNRPDTVVLGLGYATLVPDNGVTALKVADVDGVRLAGFLIDAGTVNSPVLLEVGPRGACRNHAANPITVQDVFIRIGGAGPGRATTSMVINARHTIVDHTWVWRADHGEGVGWETNRCDYGVVVNGHDVLATGLFVEHFNKYDVQWNGERGRTIFFQNEKAYDAPNQAAIQNGSLKGYAAYKVGDHVTTHEGWGMGSYCYYNVDPTIVQHHGFAAPERPGVRFHHIMVISLSGNGQYECVINDTGAPTSGTNTVPSVVVSYP
;
A
#
# COMPACT_ATOMS: atom_id res chain seq x y z
N MET A 1 -7.65 66.01 54.04
CA MET A 1 -7.85 65.37 52.75
C MET A 1 -7.03 64.10 52.70
N LEU A 2 -7.69 62.98 52.89
CA LEU A 2 -7.07 61.63 52.84
C LEU A 2 -7.31 61.09 51.44
N ALA A 3 -6.24 60.82 50.67
CA ALA A 3 -6.30 60.15 49.36
C ALA A 3 -6.23 58.64 49.57
N GLY A 4 -7.30 57.94 49.16
CA GLY A 4 -7.36 56.47 49.22
C GLY A 4 -6.58 55.87 48.01
N LEU A 5 -5.64 55.01 48.31
CA LEU A 5 -4.97 54.14 47.36
C LEU A 5 -5.82 52.88 47.13
N SER A 6 -6.45 52.79 45.96
CA SER A 6 -7.13 51.56 45.51
C SER A 6 -6.08 50.61 44.87
N GLY A 7 -5.72 49.56 45.61
CA GLY A 7 -4.89 48.50 45.08
C GLY A 7 -5.72 47.58 44.20
N THR A 8 -5.36 47.49 42.90
CA THR A 8 -5.90 46.47 41.98
C THR A 8 -5.22 45.13 42.25
N ALA A 9 -5.97 44.16 42.82
CA ALA A 9 -5.51 42.78 42.94
C ALA A 9 -5.44 42.14 41.55
N SER A 10 -4.21 41.84 41.09
CA SER A 10 -3.96 41.04 39.90
C SER A 10 -4.35 39.58 40.19
N ALA A 11 -5.37 39.09 39.51
CA ALA A 11 -5.75 37.68 39.62
C ALA A 11 -4.66 36.82 38.97
N ALA A 12 -4.07 35.92 39.73
CA ALA A 12 -3.13 34.91 39.21
C ALA A 12 -3.79 34.07 38.12
N PRO A 13 -3.10 33.77 37.03
CA PRO A 13 -3.66 32.94 35.96
C PRO A 13 -4.03 31.55 36.51
N ALA A 14 -5.27 31.15 36.31
CA ALA A 14 -5.76 29.84 36.70
C ALA A 14 -4.88 28.76 36.05
N ALA A 15 -4.28 27.91 36.90
CA ALA A 15 -3.48 26.79 36.43
C ALA A 15 -4.34 25.90 35.51
N ARG A 16 -3.99 25.87 34.21
CA ARG A 16 -4.64 24.99 33.25
C ARG A 16 -4.49 23.55 33.74
N ARG A 17 -5.58 22.94 34.16
CA ARG A 17 -5.61 21.52 34.51
C ARG A 17 -5.11 20.73 33.32
N ARG A 18 -4.07 19.93 33.50
CA ARG A 18 -3.61 18.99 32.47
C ARG A 18 -4.78 18.09 32.12
N PRO A 19 -5.09 17.91 30.82
CA PRO A 19 -6.16 17.01 30.40
C PRO A 19 -5.89 15.59 30.92
N PRO A 20 -6.92 14.83 31.24
CA PRO A 20 -6.77 13.48 31.80
C PRO A 20 -5.96 12.60 30.82
N ARG A 21 -5.12 11.72 31.41
CA ARG A 21 -4.30 10.79 30.67
C ARG A 21 -5.19 9.77 29.95
N LEU A 22 -4.97 9.58 28.65
CA LEU A 22 -5.63 8.53 27.88
C LEU A 22 -5.08 7.16 28.29
N LYS A 23 -5.94 6.15 28.30
CA LYS A 23 -5.56 4.76 28.56
C LYS A 23 -5.31 4.06 27.23
N GLY A 24 -4.28 3.24 27.18
CA GLY A 24 -4.08 2.29 26.11
C GLY A 24 -4.84 0.98 26.35
N GLY A 25 -4.93 0.17 25.30
CA GLY A 25 -5.70 -1.08 25.31
C GLY A 25 -7.21 -0.82 25.17
N GLY A 26 -7.97 -1.87 25.34
CA GLY A 26 -9.42 -1.84 25.29
C GLY A 26 -9.99 -2.74 24.22
N ASP A 27 -11.29 -2.64 24.03
CA ASP A 27 -12.07 -3.36 23.02
C ASP A 27 -11.69 -2.91 21.60
N LEU A 28 -11.70 -3.82 20.63
CA LEU A 28 -11.31 -3.54 19.23
C LEU A 28 -12.45 -3.01 18.36
N GLY A 29 -13.67 -2.91 18.87
CA GLY A 29 -14.82 -2.36 18.18
C GLY A 29 -15.69 -3.38 17.47
N PRO A 30 -16.89 -2.96 17.05
CA PRO A 30 -17.91 -3.88 16.54
C PRO A 30 -17.56 -4.49 15.18
N ASN A 31 -16.70 -3.83 14.40
CA ASN A 31 -16.28 -4.30 13.08
C ASN A 31 -14.98 -5.13 13.12
N VAL A 32 -14.50 -5.45 14.33
CA VAL A 32 -13.45 -6.45 14.55
C VAL A 32 -14.11 -7.69 15.14
N ILE A 33 -14.22 -8.72 14.33
CA ILE A 33 -14.85 -9.98 14.70
C ILE A 33 -13.75 -11.01 14.97
N VAL A 34 -13.78 -11.62 16.15
CA VAL A 34 -12.78 -12.60 16.58
C VAL A 34 -13.42 -13.95 16.73
N PHE A 35 -12.92 -14.94 15.99
CA PHE A 35 -13.34 -16.32 16.06
C PHE A 35 -12.33 -17.16 16.86
N ASP A 36 -12.82 -18.13 17.61
CA ASP A 36 -12.05 -19.27 18.08
C ASP A 36 -12.62 -20.57 17.46
N PRO A 37 -11.91 -21.70 17.53
CA PRO A 37 -12.37 -22.94 16.90
C PRO A 37 -13.74 -23.44 17.38
N SER A 38 -14.22 -22.99 18.53
CA SER A 38 -15.53 -23.36 19.08
C SER A 38 -16.65 -22.38 18.73
N THR A 39 -16.33 -21.25 18.07
CA THR A 39 -17.34 -20.24 17.69
C THR A 39 -18.36 -20.85 16.74
N PRO A 40 -19.66 -20.83 17.08
CA PRO A 40 -20.68 -21.31 16.16
C PRO A 40 -20.95 -20.32 15.05
N GLY A 41 -21.31 -20.81 13.85
CA GLY A 41 -21.79 -19.96 12.75
C GLY A 41 -20.73 -19.07 12.11
N ILE A 42 -19.44 -19.42 12.18
CA ILE A 42 -18.36 -18.63 11.54
C ILE A 42 -18.66 -18.41 10.06
N GLN A 43 -19.01 -19.46 9.31
CA GLN A 43 -19.30 -19.36 7.88
C GLN A 43 -20.43 -18.38 7.60
N ALA A 44 -21.53 -18.45 8.35
CA ALA A 44 -22.67 -17.54 8.15
C ALA A 44 -22.29 -16.06 8.39
N THR A 45 -21.42 -15.80 9.39
CA THR A 45 -20.91 -14.44 9.66
C THR A 45 -20.03 -13.93 8.52
N LEU A 46 -19.18 -14.79 7.96
CA LEU A 46 -18.34 -14.45 6.81
C LEU A 46 -19.18 -14.17 5.56
N ASP A 47 -20.17 -15.04 5.29
CA ASP A 47 -21.07 -14.92 4.15
C ASP A 47 -21.92 -13.63 4.23
N GLU A 48 -22.39 -13.26 5.41
CA GLU A 48 -23.13 -12.02 5.61
C GLU A 48 -22.28 -10.77 5.32
N ALA A 49 -21.04 -10.77 5.77
CA ALA A 49 -20.11 -9.67 5.49
C ALA A 49 -19.75 -9.63 3.99
N PHE A 50 -19.51 -10.78 3.37
CA PHE A 50 -19.25 -10.86 1.94
C PHE A 50 -20.42 -10.31 1.11
N ALA A 51 -21.64 -10.73 1.41
CA ALA A 51 -22.84 -10.27 0.70
C ALA A 51 -23.01 -8.73 0.75
N ARG A 52 -22.55 -8.08 1.85
CA ARG A 52 -22.56 -6.62 1.95
C ARG A 52 -21.40 -5.97 1.19
N GLN A 53 -20.23 -6.58 1.19
CA GLN A 53 -18.97 -5.97 0.75
C GLN A 53 -18.55 -6.38 -0.67
N GLU A 54 -19.15 -7.40 -1.27
CA GLU A 54 -18.75 -7.92 -2.58
C GLU A 54 -18.69 -6.83 -3.64
N LYS A 55 -19.70 -5.94 -3.67
CA LYS A 55 -19.85 -4.86 -4.66
C LYS A 55 -19.68 -3.46 -4.07
N ASP A 56 -19.53 -3.35 -2.75
CA ASP A 56 -19.49 -2.07 -2.03
C ASP A 56 -18.09 -1.44 -2.07
N GLN A 57 -17.62 -1.14 -3.28
CA GLN A 57 -16.27 -0.65 -3.56
C GLN A 57 -15.93 0.62 -2.77
N PHE A 58 -16.88 1.52 -2.64
CA PHE A 58 -16.67 2.85 -2.06
C PHE A 58 -17.49 3.13 -0.81
N GLY A 59 -18.26 2.17 -0.34
CA GLY A 59 -19.07 2.30 0.85
C GLY A 59 -18.26 2.49 2.15
N PRO A 60 -18.95 2.83 3.24
CA PRO A 60 -18.30 3.07 4.54
C PRO A 60 -17.95 1.77 5.28
N GLY A 61 -18.40 0.62 4.83
CA GLY A 61 -18.18 -0.68 5.46
C GLY A 61 -16.70 -1.04 5.54
N ARG A 62 -16.24 -1.42 6.73
CA ARG A 62 -14.85 -1.83 7.00
C ARG A 62 -14.90 -2.98 8.01
N TYR A 63 -14.26 -4.12 7.70
CA TYR A 63 -14.30 -5.31 8.54
C TYR A 63 -12.92 -5.93 8.72
N GLN A 64 -12.63 -6.34 9.95
CA GLN A 64 -11.48 -7.17 10.29
C GLN A 64 -11.95 -8.46 10.95
N PHE A 65 -11.67 -9.58 10.31
CA PHE A 65 -11.88 -10.91 10.89
C PHE A 65 -10.56 -11.45 11.43
N PHE A 66 -10.57 -11.84 12.70
CA PHE A 66 -9.45 -12.49 13.33
C PHE A 66 -9.80 -13.92 13.71
N PHE A 67 -8.86 -14.82 13.48
CA PHE A 67 -8.92 -16.21 13.89
C PHE A 67 -7.89 -16.46 14.99
N LYS A 68 -8.33 -16.86 16.18
CA LYS A 68 -7.43 -17.26 17.26
C LYS A 68 -6.60 -18.49 16.84
N PRO A 69 -5.44 -18.73 17.47
CA PRO A 69 -4.69 -19.98 17.25
C PRO A 69 -5.57 -21.23 17.40
N GLY A 70 -5.41 -22.15 16.46
CA GLY A 70 -6.19 -23.38 16.40
C GLY A 70 -6.51 -23.80 14.98
N THR A 71 -7.34 -24.84 14.84
CA THR A 71 -7.71 -25.44 13.56
C THR A 71 -9.21 -25.24 13.30
N TYR A 72 -9.53 -24.75 12.13
CA TYR A 72 -10.89 -24.50 11.65
C TYR A 72 -11.20 -25.40 10.47
N GLN A 73 -12.43 -25.94 10.43
CA GLN A 73 -12.81 -26.94 9.44
C GLN A 73 -13.89 -26.42 8.49
N GLY A 74 -13.75 -26.70 7.20
CA GLY A 74 -14.78 -26.52 6.18
C GLY A 74 -15.17 -25.07 5.93
N LEU A 75 -14.25 -24.11 6.10
CA LEU A 75 -14.53 -22.69 5.88
C LEU A 75 -14.15 -22.26 4.46
N ASN A 76 -14.95 -21.35 3.90
CA ASN A 76 -14.60 -20.57 2.73
C ASN A 76 -14.83 -19.08 3.04
N ALA A 77 -13.79 -18.37 3.42
CA ALA A 77 -13.84 -16.95 3.69
C ALA A 77 -13.73 -16.18 2.37
N GLN A 78 -14.87 -15.87 1.74
CA GLN A 78 -14.91 -14.98 0.58
C GLN A 78 -14.76 -13.53 1.05
N LEU A 79 -13.87 -12.75 0.39
CA LEU A 79 -13.60 -11.38 0.77
C LEU A 79 -14.15 -10.38 -0.25
N GLY A 80 -14.97 -9.45 0.23
CA GLY A 80 -15.39 -8.26 -0.49
C GLY A 80 -14.50 -7.06 -0.20
N PHE A 81 -14.89 -5.88 -0.66
CA PHE A 81 -14.15 -4.62 -0.46
C PHE A 81 -13.98 -4.29 1.01
N CYS A 82 -12.84 -3.71 1.35
CA CYS A 82 -12.48 -3.25 2.70
C CYS A 82 -12.65 -4.33 3.79
N THR A 83 -12.36 -5.58 3.43
CA THR A 83 -12.42 -6.73 4.33
C THR A 83 -11.04 -7.37 4.48
N SER A 84 -10.63 -7.57 5.72
CA SER A 84 -9.35 -8.20 6.09
C SER A 84 -9.60 -9.46 6.91
N VAL A 85 -8.82 -10.51 6.61
CA VAL A 85 -8.80 -11.76 7.39
C VAL A 85 -7.39 -12.00 7.90
N SER A 86 -7.24 -12.29 9.19
CA SER A 86 -5.92 -12.52 9.78
C SER A 86 -5.95 -13.55 10.90
N GLY A 87 -4.87 -14.31 11.06
CA GLY A 87 -4.62 -15.14 12.23
C GLY A 87 -4.02 -14.34 13.39
N LEU A 88 -4.38 -14.72 14.60
CA LEU A 88 -3.83 -14.15 15.84
C LEU A 88 -2.70 -15.00 16.42
N GLY A 89 -2.08 -15.87 15.66
CA GLY A 89 -0.87 -16.57 16.02
C GLY A 89 0.38 -15.69 15.88
N LEU A 90 1.47 -16.10 16.50
CA LEU A 90 2.78 -15.50 16.27
C LEU A 90 3.39 -16.00 14.95
N SER A 91 3.03 -17.21 14.54
CA SER A 91 3.32 -17.82 13.25
C SER A 91 2.02 -18.03 12.45
N PRO A 92 2.06 -17.97 11.11
CA PRO A 92 0.93 -18.39 10.29
C PRO A 92 0.41 -19.80 10.64
N ASP A 93 1.30 -20.72 10.95
CA ASP A 93 0.97 -22.11 11.27
C ASP A 93 0.25 -22.31 12.61
N ASP A 94 0.21 -21.28 13.46
CA ASP A 94 -0.55 -21.34 14.71
C ASP A 94 -2.06 -21.32 14.46
N THR A 95 -2.50 -20.83 13.28
CA THR A 95 -3.91 -20.71 12.90
C THR A 95 -4.13 -21.35 11.54
N THR A 96 -4.69 -22.55 11.51
CA THR A 96 -4.90 -23.32 10.28
C THR A 96 -6.38 -23.39 9.91
N ILE A 97 -6.72 -22.99 8.69
CA ILE A 97 -8.03 -23.17 8.09
C ILE A 97 -7.96 -24.34 7.09
N HIS A 98 -8.70 -25.41 7.33
CA HIS A 98 -9.03 -26.43 6.33
C HIS A 98 -10.17 -25.88 5.48
N GLY A 99 -9.82 -25.29 4.36
CA GLY A 99 -10.71 -24.50 3.52
C GLY A 99 -9.95 -23.36 2.85
N ASP A 100 -10.67 -22.34 2.42
CA ASP A 100 -10.17 -21.31 1.53
C ASP A 100 -10.35 -19.89 2.11
N VAL A 101 -9.44 -19.01 1.74
CA VAL A 101 -9.64 -17.54 1.81
C VAL A 101 -9.65 -17.03 0.38
N THR A 102 -10.84 -16.72 -0.12
CA THR A 102 -11.09 -16.57 -1.56
C THR A 102 -11.42 -15.14 -1.94
N VAL A 103 -10.83 -14.70 -3.04
CA VAL A 103 -11.32 -13.57 -3.83
C VAL A 103 -11.56 -14.06 -5.26
N ASP A 104 -12.77 -13.86 -5.76
CA ASP A 104 -13.13 -14.07 -7.16
C ASP A 104 -13.74 -12.80 -7.74
N ALA A 105 -13.97 -12.76 -9.05
CA ALA A 105 -14.48 -11.59 -9.77
C ALA A 105 -15.86 -11.83 -10.39
N GLY A 106 -16.68 -12.72 -9.81
CA GLY A 106 -18.01 -13.01 -10.30
C GLY A 106 -18.95 -11.78 -10.32
N TRP A 107 -18.74 -10.83 -9.41
CA TRP A 107 -19.48 -9.59 -9.34
C TRP A 107 -19.23 -8.64 -10.55
N PHE A 108 -18.12 -8.83 -11.27
CA PHE A 108 -17.71 -8.00 -12.40
C PHE A 108 -17.36 -8.88 -13.63
N ASP A 109 -18.21 -9.85 -13.91
CA ASP A 109 -18.14 -10.75 -15.06
C ASP A 109 -16.76 -11.43 -15.24
N GLY A 110 -16.13 -11.76 -14.14
CA GLY A 110 -14.82 -12.39 -14.11
C GLY A 110 -13.63 -11.44 -14.26
N ASN A 111 -13.86 -10.13 -14.41
CA ASN A 111 -12.82 -9.12 -14.47
C ASN A 111 -12.34 -8.76 -13.06
N ALA A 112 -11.09 -9.13 -12.72
CA ALA A 112 -10.50 -8.90 -11.41
C ALA A 112 -9.76 -7.55 -11.28
N THR A 113 -9.74 -6.71 -12.33
CA THR A 113 -8.99 -5.45 -12.31
C THR A 113 -9.48 -4.44 -11.28
N GLN A 114 -10.68 -4.64 -10.72
CA GLN A 114 -11.23 -3.79 -9.66
C GLN A 114 -11.33 -4.50 -8.30
N ASN A 115 -10.69 -5.64 -8.10
CA ASN A 115 -10.71 -6.36 -6.83
C ASN A 115 -9.69 -5.78 -5.83
N PHE A 116 -9.88 -4.51 -5.45
CA PHE A 116 -9.04 -3.75 -4.53
C PHE A 116 -9.43 -3.97 -3.05
N TRP A 117 -8.57 -3.56 -2.12
CA TRP A 117 -8.83 -3.42 -0.68
C TRP A 117 -9.36 -4.68 -0.02
N ARG A 118 -8.68 -5.79 -0.23
CA ARG A 118 -8.86 -7.06 0.48
C ARG A 118 -7.52 -7.50 1.04
N SER A 119 -7.49 -8.12 2.20
CA SER A 119 -6.23 -8.68 2.72
C SER A 119 -6.40 -10.02 3.39
N ALA A 120 -5.38 -10.88 3.23
CA ALA A 120 -5.22 -12.12 3.95
C ALA A 120 -3.83 -12.14 4.59
N GLU A 121 -3.79 -12.31 5.92
CA GLU A 121 -2.54 -12.20 6.66
C GLU A 121 -2.42 -13.24 7.77
N ASN A 122 -1.22 -13.77 7.95
CA ASN A 122 -0.82 -14.59 9.11
C ASN A 122 -1.71 -15.81 9.37
N LEU A 123 -2.02 -16.56 8.31
CA LEU A 123 -2.86 -17.77 8.34
C LEU A 123 -2.19 -18.92 7.57
N ALA A 124 -2.42 -20.17 8.01
CA ALA A 124 -2.18 -21.35 7.21
C ALA A 124 -3.49 -21.85 6.58
N LEU A 125 -3.44 -22.21 5.31
CA LEU A 125 -4.57 -22.75 4.55
C LEU A 125 -4.26 -24.17 4.10
N VAL A 126 -5.23 -25.06 4.26
CA VAL A 126 -5.28 -26.36 3.57
C VAL A 126 -6.47 -26.26 2.61
N PRO A 127 -6.25 -25.84 1.36
CA PRO A 127 -7.32 -25.59 0.42
C PRO A 127 -8.21 -26.81 0.19
N ALA A 128 -9.53 -26.60 0.16
CA ALA A 128 -10.51 -27.70 0.06
C ALA A 128 -10.30 -28.58 -1.18
N ASN A 129 -9.90 -27.98 -2.29
CA ASN A 129 -9.64 -28.66 -3.56
C ASN A 129 -8.15 -28.59 -3.98
N GLY A 130 -7.25 -28.43 -3.01
CA GLY A 130 -5.81 -28.32 -3.25
C GLY A 130 -5.33 -26.96 -3.79
N THR A 131 -6.23 -26.07 -4.15
CA THR A 131 -5.90 -24.75 -4.73
C THR A 131 -6.73 -23.64 -4.11
N ASN A 132 -6.08 -22.64 -3.52
CA ASN A 132 -6.73 -21.40 -3.07
C ASN A 132 -6.78 -20.36 -4.19
N ARG A 133 -7.88 -19.62 -4.31
CA ARG A 133 -8.06 -18.54 -5.30
C ARG A 133 -7.87 -17.17 -4.66
N TRP A 134 -7.01 -16.36 -5.27
CA TRP A 134 -6.75 -14.99 -4.85
C TRP A 134 -6.72 -14.05 -6.06
N ALA A 135 -7.89 -13.84 -6.69
CA ALA A 135 -8.05 -13.03 -7.90
C ALA A 135 -8.22 -11.56 -7.55
N VAL A 136 -7.11 -10.88 -7.26
CA VAL A 136 -7.09 -9.49 -6.79
C VAL A 136 -6.41 -8.55 -7.78
N ALA A 137 -6.54 -7.26 -7.50
CA ALA A 137 -5.81 -6.17 -8.10
C ALA A 137 -4.96 -5.45 -7.03
N GLN A 138 -4.62 -4.19 -7.27
CA GLN A 138 -3.81 -3.36 -6.38
C GLN A 138 -4.43 -3.26 -4.97
N ALA A 139 -3.61 -2.94 -3.98
CA ALA A 139 -4.03 -2.76 -2.59
C ALA A 139 -4.68 -4.00 -1.94
N ALA A 140 -4.23 -5.18 -2.30
CA ALA A 140 -4.73 -6.44 -1.77
C ALA A 140 -3.57 -7.34 -1.30
N PRO A 141 -2.96 -7.04 -0.14
CA PRO A 141 -1.80 -7.77 0.34
C PRO A 141 -2.13 -9.21 0.75
N PHE A 142 -1.25 -10.12 0.35
CA PHE A 142 -1.21 -11.50 0.80
C PHE A 142 0.11 -11.66 1.57
N ARG A 143 0.05 -11.53 2.91
CA ARG A 143 1.24 -11.46 3.77
C ARG A 143 1.27 -12.56 4.80
N ARG A 144 2.44 -13.15 5.01
CA ARG A 144 2.61 -14.15 6.06
C ARG A 144 1.56 -15.25 5.98
N MET A 145 1.31 -15.73 4.79
CA MET A 145 0.38 -16.83 4.53
C MET A 145 1.16 -18.12 4.28
N HIS A 146 0.62 -19.23 4.77
CA HIS A 146 1.11 -20.55 4.42
C HIS A 146 0.00 -21.32 3.67
N VAL A 147 0.12 -21.41 2.36
CA VAL A 147 -0.81 -22.20 1.54
C VAL A 147 -0.22 -23.61 1.34
N ARG A 148 -0.84 -24.59 1.97
CA ARG A 148 -0.48 -26.02 1.82
C ARG A 148 -1.16 -26.61 0.60
N GLY A 149 -0.85 -26.08 -0.56
CA GLY A 149 -1.43 -26.38 -1.86
C GLY A 149 -1.01 -25.35 -2.89
N ASP A 150 -1.76 -25.25 -3.97
CA ASP A 150 -1.55 -24.29 -5.04
C ASP A 150 -2.23 -22.96 -4.74
N LEU A 151 -1.76 -21.89 -5.39
CA LEU A 151 -2.36 -20.57 -5.34
C LEU A 151 -2.68 -20.07 -6.76
N ASN A 152 -3.97 -19.87 -7.06
CA ASN A 152 -4.45 -19.33 -8.32
C ASN A 152 -4.77 -17.85 -8.16
N LEU A 153 -4.09 -16.99 -8.93
CA LEU A 153 -4.23 -15.53 -8.87
C LEU A 153 -5.22 -14.97 -9.89
N ALA A 154 -5.86 -15.83 -10.70
CA ALA A 154 -6.88 -15.41 -11.67
C ALA A 154 -8.29 -15.71 -11.17
N SER A 155 -9.29 -15.00 -11.74
CA SER A 155 -10.70 -15.31 -11.53
C SER A 155 -11.08 -16.69 -12.08
N SER A 156 -12.23 -17.20 -11.68
CA SER A 156 -12.75 -18.50 -12.14
C SER A 156 -12.92 -18.57 -13.67
N THR A 157 -13.10 -17.42 -14.32
CA THR A 157 -13.25 -17.32 -15.78
C THR A 157 -11.99 -16.82 -16.49
N TYR A 158 -10.89 -16.63 -15.75
CA TYR A 158 -9.62 -16.10 -16.28
C TYR A 158 -9.76 -14.75 -17.01
N GLY A 159 -10.69 -13.90 -16.56
CA GLY A 159 -10.83 -12.54 -17.05
C GLY A 159 -9.61 -11.65 -16.74
N TRP A 160 -9.66 -10.40 -17.16
CA TRP A 160 -8.57 -9.43 -16.95
C TRP A 160 -8.18 -9.30 -15.48
N ALA A 161 -6.89 -9.08 -15.21
CA ALA A 161 -6.35 -8.84 -13.88
C ALA A 161 -5.11 -7.96 -13.96
N SER A 162 -5.01 -6.93 -13.12
CA SER A 162 -4.03 -5.85 -13.28
C SER A 162 -2.75 -6.01 -12.47
N GLY A 163 -2.71 -6.93 -11.50
CA GLY A 163 -1.52 -7.15 -10.67
C GLY A 163 -1.82 -7.19 -9.18
N GLY A 164 -0.83 -7.59 -8.40
CA GLY A 164 -0.97 -7.70 -6.96
C GLY A 164 0.35 -7.97 -6.25
N TYR A 165 0.25 -8.47 -5.01
CA TYR A 165 1.37 -8.51 -4.09
C TYR A 165 1.33 -9.72 -3.14
N ILE A 166 2.48 -10.40 -3.03
CA ILE A 166 2.72 -11.45 -2.03
C ILE A 166 4.00 -11.12 -1.26
N ALA A 167 3.99 -11.26 0.07
CA ALA A 167 5.17 -11.10 0.90
C ALA A 167 5.20 -12.05 2.09
N ASP A 168 6.41 -12.45 2.49
CA ASP A 168 6.66 -13.26 3.69
C ASP A 168 5.75 -14.50 3.77
N SER A 169 5.43 -15.09 2.62
CA SER A 169 4.46 -16.16 2.46
C SER A 169 5.11 -17.43 1.89
N ARG A 170 4.57 -18.58 2.28
CA ARG A 170 4.96 -19.88 1.77
C ARG A 170 3.78 -20.51 1.02
N ILE A 171 4.02 -20.88 -0.21
CA ILE A 171 3.10 -21.65 -1.04
C ILE A 171 3.78 -22.97 -1.37
N ASP A 172 3.30 -24.09 -0.78
CA ASP A 172 3.93 -25.39 -0.94
C ASP A 172 3.80 -25.92 -2.37
N GLY A 173 2.73 -25.59 -3.05
CA GLY A 173 2.49 -25.91 -4.46
C GLY A 173 2.92 -24.80 -5.41
N THR A 174 2.22 -24.70 -6.51
CA THR A 174 2.51 -23.78 -7.61
C THR A 174 1.63 -22.54 -7.54
N VAL A 175 2.23 -21.39 -7.80
CA VAL A 175 1.51 -20.12 -8.02
C VAL A 175 1.18 -19.99 -9.51
N GLY A 176 -0.10 -19.83 -9.82
CA GLY A 176 -0.61 -19.59 -11.18
C GLY A 176 -1.13 -18.16 -11.34
N PRO A 177 -0.35 -17.25 -11.94
CA PRO A 177 -0.81 -15.88 -12.18
C PRO A 177 -1.81 -15.78 -13.33
N TYR A 178 -1.73 -16.66 -14.32
CA TYR A 178 -2.57 -16.75 -15.52
C TYR A 178 -2.75 -15.41 -16.24
N SER A 179 -3.89 -14.73 -16.02
CA SER A 179 -4.24 -13.47 -16.65
C SER A 179 -3.69 -12.23 -15.94
N GLN A 180 -3.02 -12.39 -14.81
CA GLN A 180 -2.39 -11.27 -14.10
C GLN A 180 -1.34 -10.60 -15.00
N GLN A 181 -1.54 -9.32 -15.29
CA GLN A 181 -0.66 -8.54 -16.17
C GLN A 181 0.73 -8.37 -15.58
N GLN A 182 0.80 -8.21 -14.26
CA GLN A 182 2.01 -8.04 -13.49
C GLN A 182 1.82 -8.53 -12.06
N TRP A 183 2.93 -8.80 -11.38
CA TRP A 183 2.88 -9.24 -9.99
C TRP A 183 4.20 -9.02 -9.27
N TYR A 184 4.13 -8.67 -8.01
CA TYR A 184 5.32 -8.59 -7.17
C TYR A 184 5.26 -9.57 -6.00
N THR A 185 6.33 -10.35 -5.86
CA THR A 185 6.51 -11.29 -4.74
C THR A 185 7.86 -11.02 -4.08
N ARG A 186 7.88 -10.86 -2.77
CA ARG A 186 9.11 -10.67 -2.03
C ARG A 186 9.23 -11.60 -0.82
N GLU A 187 10.47 -12.03 -0.52
CA GLU A 187 10.85 -12.72 0.71
C GLU A 187 9.89 -13.86 1.07
N SER A 188 9.55 -14.66 0.09
CA SER A 188 8.60 -15.77 0.17
C SER A 188 9.26 -17.07 -0.27
N ALA A 189 8.55 -18.19 -0.12
CA ALA A 189 8.94 -19.49 -0.66
C ALA A 189 7.79 -20.05 -1.49
N VAL A 190 8.06 -20.47 -2.74
CA VAL A 190 7.06 -21.05 -3.64
C VAL A 190 7.55 -22.38 -4.19
N GLY A 191 6.66 -23.37 -4.33
CA GLY A 191 6.98 -24.65 -4.96
C GLY A 191 7.18 -24.53 -6.46
N GLY A 192 6.53 -23.55 -7.11
CA GLY A 192 6.68 -23.23 -8.52
C GLY A 192 5.91 -21.98 -8.92
N TRP A 193 6.12 -21.57 -10.20
CA TRP A 193 5.43 -20.45 -10.84
C TRP A 193 5.16 -20.80 -12.31
N THR A 194 3.92 -20.64 -12.80
CA THR A 194 3.55 -21.23 -14.10
C THR A 194 3.80 -20.36 -15.31
N ASN A 195 3.43 -19.08 -15.25
CA ASN A 195 3.43 -18.21 -16.44
C ASN A 195 3.64 -16.75 -16.09
N ALA A 196 3.67 -15.91 -17.12
CA ALA A 196 3.72 -14.46 -17.01
C ALA A 196 2.96 -13.82 -18.16
N VAL A 197 2.42 -12.61 -17.95
CA VAL A 197 1.84 -11.80 -19.03
C VAL A 197 2.82 -10.70 -19.43
N TRP A 198 3.08 -9.70 -18.56
CA TRP A 198 3.95 -8.57 -18.92
C TRP A 198 5.12 -8.34 -17.97
N ASN A 199 4.93 -8.50 -16.66
CA ASN A 199 5.96 -8.13 -15.69
C ASN A 199 5.76 -8.86 -14.36
N MET A 200 6.53 -9.92 -14.12
CA MET A 200 6.54 -10.66 -12.87
C MET A 200 7.87 -10.43 -12.17
N VAL A 201 7.83 -9.84 -10.98
CA VAL A 201 9.02 -9.41 -10.23
C VAL A 201 9.14 -10.16 -8.92
N PHE A 202 10.32 -10.66 -8.65
CA PHE A 202 10.66 -11.42 -7.46
C PHE A 202 11.88 -10.81 -6.77
N SER A 203 11.84 -10.63 -5.46
CA SER A 203 13.03 -10.29 -4.67
C SER A 203 13.13 -11.13 -3.41
N GLY A 204 14.26 -11.83 -3.25
CA GLY A 204 14.48 -12.70 -2.11
C GLY A 204 13.49 -13.87 -2.01
N VAL A 205 13.00 -14.39 -3.11
CA VAL A 205 12.02 -15.48 -3.17
C VAL A 205 12.73 -16.82 -3.41
N GLU A 206 12.48 -17.78 -2.54
CA GLU A 206 12.92 -19.18 -2.71
C GLU A 206 11.96 -19.89 -3.68
N GLY A 207 12.51 -20.60 -4.68
CA GLY A 207 11.72 -21.25 -5.73
C GLY A 207 11.19 -20.32 -6.82
N ALA A 208 11.60 -19.05 -6.85
CA ALA A 208 11.27 -18.13 -7.94
C ALA A 208 11.81 -18.62 -9.29
N PRO A 209 11.14 -18.29 -10.41
CA PRO A 209 11.69 -18.51 -11.74
C PRO A 209 13.05 -17.85 -11.91
N ALA A 210 13.90 -18.41 -12.76
CA ALA A 210 15.15 -17.78 -13.14
C ALA A 210 14.90 -16.45 -13.86
N GLN A 211 15.84 -15.51 -13.72
CA GLN A 211 15.84 -14.26 -14.48
C GLN A 211 15.76 -14.53 -15.98
N SER A 212 14.81 -13.90 -16.69
CA SER A 212 14.61 -14.14 -18.13
C SER A 212 14.04 -12.95 -18.91
N PHE A 213 13.70 -11.84 -18.24
CA PHE A 213 13.12 -10.67 -18.94
C PHE A 213 13.86 -10.33 -20.23
N PRO A 214 13.20 -10.11 -21.38
CA PRO A 214 11.77 -9.84 -21.51
C PRO A 214 10.91 -11.07 -21.85
N ASP A 215 11.46 -12.24 -22.09
CA ASP A 215 10.68 -13.42 -22.50
C ASP A 215 11.25 -14.73 -21.91
N PRO A 216 10.53 -15.37 -20.96
CA PRO A 216 9.39 -14.86 -20.19
C PRO A 216 9.73 -13.59 -19.39
N PRO A 217 8.75 -12.70 -19.09
CA PRO A 217 9.03 -11.42 -18.45
C PRO A 217 9.21 -11.56 -16.92
N TYR A 218 10.21 -12.33 -16.51
CA TYR A 218 10.60 -12.54 -15.13
C TYR A 218 11.78 -11.66 -14.75
N THR A 219 11.60 -10.83 -13.71
CA THR A 219 12.68 -10.08 -13.04
C THR A 219 12.92 -10.71 -11.69
N THR A 220 14.07 -11.32 -11.49
CA THR A 220 14.38 -12.07 -10.26
C THR A 220 15.65 -11.54 -9.62
N LEU A 221 15.51 -10.99 -8.41
CA LEU A 221 16.60 -10.51 -7.56
C LEU A 221 16.81 -11.50 -6.41
N ASP A 222 18.04 -11.90 -6.17
CA ASP A 222 18.38 -12.89 -5.14
C ASP A 222 17.93 -12.49 -3.73
N THR A 223 17.96 -11.19 -3.43
CA THR A 223 17.63 -10.65 -2.12
C THR A 223 16.87 -9.32 -2.23
N THR A 224 16.09 -9.00 -1.19
CA THR A 224 15.64 -7.63 -0.95
C THR A 224 16.70 -6.89 -0.15
N PRO A 225 17.20 -5.73 -0.60
CA PRO A 225 18.38 -5.08 0.02
C PRO A 225 18.20 -4.74 1.49
N VAL A 226 17.05 -4.17 1.83
CA VAL A 226 16.63 -3.90 3.20
C VAL A 226 15.12 -4.04 3.29
N SER A 227 14.65 -4.72 4.32
CA SER A 227 13.22 -4.88 4.55
C SER A 227 12.89 -4.94 6.03
N ARG A 228 11.67 -4.63 6.33
CA ARG A 228 11.07 -4.83 7.65
C ARG A 228 9.63 -5.24 7.41
N GLU A 229 9.21 -6.37 7.98
CA GLU A 229 7.86 -6.83 7.77
C GLU A 229 6.87 -5.96 8.55
N LYS A 230 5.61 -5.93 8.09
CA LYS A 230 4.52 -5.15 8.66
C LYS A 230 4.25 -5.57 10.11
N PRO A 231 4.01 -4.64 11.06
CA PRO A 231 3.51 -4.96 12.39
C PRO A 231 2.17 -5.69 12.32
N PHE A 232 1.95 -6.65 13.22
CA PHE A 232 0.69 -7.38 13.28
C PHE A 232 0.24 -7.68 14.71
N LEU A 233 -1.08 -7.76 14.89
CA LEU A 233 -1.71 -8.11 16.15
C LEU A 233 -1.66 -9.63 16.33
N TYR A 234 -1.36 -10.10 17.55
CA TYR A 234 -1.39 -11.51 17.92
C TYR A 234 -1.79 -11.70 19.39
N LEU A 235 -2.10 -12.94 19.77
CA LEU A 235 -2.39 -13.34 21.15
C LEU A 235 -1.17 -14.01 21.78
N ASP A 236 -0.81 -13.52 22.96
CA ASP A 236 0.14 -14.15 23.89
C ASP A 236 -0.68 -14.67 25.08
N GLY A 237 -1.05 -15.94 25.05
CA GLY A 237 -2.15 -16.45 25.85
C GLY A 237 -3.46 -15.73 25.49
N GLU A 238 -4.11 -15.13 26.48
CA GLU A 238 -5.35 -14.35 26.29
C GLU A 238 -5.10 -12.83 26.10
N ARG A 239 -3.84 -12.41 25.97
CA ARG A 239 -3.49 -10.99 25.90
C ARG A 239 -3.13 -10.58 24.48
N TYR A 240 -3.79 -9.54 23.98
CA TYR A 240 -3.41 -8.94 22.72
C TYR A 240 -2.08 -8.22 22.81
N ARG A 241 -1.24 -8.48 21.83
CA ARG A 241 0.06 -7.82 21.63
C ARG A 241 0.24 -7.46 20.16
N VAL A 242 1.06 -6.46 19.91
CA VAL A 242 1.49 -6.12 18.55
C VAL A 242 2.94 -6.56 18.39
N PHE A 243 3.19 -7.45 17.45
CA PHE A 243 4.55 -7.87 17.09
C PHE A 243 5.15 -6.87 16.11
N LEU A 244 6.38 -6.47 16.36
CA LEU A 244 7.16 -5.54 15.56
C LEU A 244 8.35 -6.30 14.95
N PRO A 245 8.26 -6.75 13.69
CA PRO A 245 9.33 -7.47 13.04
C PRO A 245 10.64 -6.67 12.97
N ALA A 246 11.77 -7.38 13.08
CA ALA A 246 13.10 -6.78 13.00
C ALA A 246 13.45 -6.36 11.57
N LEU A 247 14.37 -5.41 11.45
CA LEU A 247 14.98 -5.03 10.18
C LEU A 247 15.83 -6.19 9.64
N ARG A 248 15.69 -6.49 8.36
CA ARG A 248 16.49 -7.48 7.63
C ARG A 248 17.31 -6.77 6.56
N ARG A 249 18.50 -7.29 6.27
CA ARG A 249 19.36 -6.85 5.16
C ARG A 249 19.67 -8.03 4.28
N ASN A 250 19.69 -7.81 2.96
CA ASN A 250 19.83 -8.87 1.96
C ASN A 250 18.85 -10.02 2.27
N ALA A 251 17.60 -9.65 2.46
CA ALA A 251 16.55 -10.54 2.96
C ALA A 251 16.14 -11.56 1.88
N ARG A 252 15.95 -12.81 2.31
CA ARG A 252 15.50 -13.93 1.49
C ARG A 252 14.64 -14.88 2.32
N GLY A 253 13.64 -15.48 1.69
CA GLY A 253 12.72 -16.41 2.33
C GLY A 253 11.89 -15.81 3.46
N VAL A 254 10.99 -16.59 4.01
CA VAL A 254 10.05 -16.15 5.04
C VAL A 254 10.71 -15.84 6.39
N THR A 255 10.09 -14.98 7.20
CA THR A 255 10.61 -14.59 8.52
C THR A 255 10.30 -15.62 9.61
N TRP A 256 9.32 -16.50 9.39
CA TRP A 256 8.74 -17.42 10.38
C TRP A 256 9.07 -18.89 10.13
N GLY A 257 9.78 -19.23 9.05
CA GLY A 257 10.05 -20.62 8.64
C GLY A 257 10.97 -21.42 9.58
N SER A 258 11.75 -20.77 10.43
CA SER A 258 12.70 -21.42 11.36
C SER A 258 12.33 -21.28 12.84
N GLY A 259 11.06 -21.01 13.15
CA GLY A 259 10.57 -20.82 14.53
C GLY A 259 10.09 -19.41 14.81
N THR A 260 10.29 -18.91 16.03
CA THR A 260 9.85 -17.57 16.44
C THR A 260 10.50 -16.48 15.58
N PRO A 261 9.72 -15.62 14.92
CA PRO A 261 10.25 -14.56 14.10
C PRO A 261 11.07 -13.57 14.95
N ARG A 262 12.10 -12.99 14.35
CA ARG A 262 12.90 -11.94 15.02
C ARG A 262 12.10 -10.64 15.10
N GLY A 263 12.06 -10.04 16.27
CA GLY A 263 11.35 -8.78 16.50
C GLY A 263 11.17 -8.47 17.96
N THR A 264 10.29 -7.53 18.23
CA THR A 264 9.88 -7.13 19.59
C THR A 264 8.37 -7.14 19.69
N SER A 265 7.86 -7.28 20.90
CA SER A 265 6.44 -7.38 21.15
C SER A 265 6.00 -6.30 22.12
N LEU A 266 4.97 -5.55 21.77
CA LEU A 266 4.38 -4.51 22.61
C LEU A 266 2.98 -4.97 23.10
N PRO A 267 2.68 -4.83 24.40
CA PRO A 267 1.33 -5.10 24.88
C PRO A 267 0.33 -4.07 24.33
N LEU A 268 -0.93 -4.48 24.15
CA LEU A 268 -1.97 -3.61 23.59
C LEU A 268 -2.19 -2.34 24.41
N GLU A 269 -1.89 -2.37 25.71
CA GLU A 269 -1.95 -1.22 26.63
C GLU A 269 -0.98 -0.08 26.24
N ARG A 270 -0.03 -0.34 25.36
CA ARG A 270 0.85 0.70 24.78
C ARG A 270 0.20 1.40 23.58
N PHE A 271 -0.95 0.95 23.12
CA PHE A 271 -1.69 1.50 21.99
C PHE A 271 -2.96 2.19 22.46
N TYR A 272 -3.22 3.37 21.95
CA TYR A 272 -4.56 3.94 21.97
C TYR A 272 -5.37 3.24 20.89
N VAL A 273 -6.41 2.52 21.30
CA VAL A 273 -7.35 1.85 20.38
C VAL A 273 -8.36 2.89 19.93
N ALA A 274 -8.09 3.48 18.79
CA ALA A 274 -8.87 4.58 18.22
C ALA A 274 -10.20 4.08 17.63
N ARG A 275 -11.22 4.91 17.70
CA ARG A 275 -12.56 4.67 17.14
C ARG A 275 -12.88 5.68 16.04
N PRO A 276 -13.71 5.30 15.05
CA PRO A 276 -14.24 6.23 14.04
C PRO A 276 -14.97 7.37 14.69
N GLY A 277 -14.80 8.34 15.07
CA GLY A 277 -15.41 9.42 15.85
C GLY A 277 -14.43 10.10 16.80
N ASP A 278 -13.26 9.51 16.98
CA ASP A 278 -12.19 10.19 17.70
C ASP A 278 -11.65 11.35 16.86
N SER A 279 -11.57 12.53 17.49
CA SER A 279 -11.01 13.72 16.83
C SER A 279 -9.49 13.59 16.62
N ALA A 280 -8.96 14.29 15.61
CA ALA A 280 -7.52 14.41 15.42
C ALA A 280 -6.79 14.94 16.68
N ALA A 281 -7.42 15.81 17.44
CA ALA A 281 -6.90 16.28 18.74
C ALA A 281 -6.75 15.13 19.75
N THR A 282 -7.69 14.18 19.79
CA THR A 282 -7.60 13.00 20.65
C THR A 282 -6.47 12.07 20.22
N LEU A 283 -6.36 11.80 18.91
CA LEU A 283 -5.27 10.98 18.36
C LEU A 283 -3.89 11.62 18.65
N ASN A 284 -3.76 12.91 18.42
CA ASN A 284 -2.53 13.65 18.70
C ASN A 284 -2.17 13.60 20.19
N ARG A 285 -3.15 13.79 21.09
CA ARG A 285 -2.95 13.68 22.52
C ARG A 285 -2.46 12.29 22.94
N ALA A 286 -3.00 11.22 22.35
CA ALA A 286 -2.54 9.86 22.61
C ALA A 286 -1.05 9.69 22.22
N LEU A 287 -0.68 10.17 21.04
CA LEU A 287 0.70 10.16 20.53
C LEU A 287 1.63 11.00 21.44
N GLU A 288 1.23 12.19 21.84
CA GLU A 288 1.98 13.07 22.75
C GLU A 288 2.21 12.43 24.13
N GLN A 289 1.24 11.66 24.62
CA GLN A 289 1.33 10.92 25.89
C GLN A 289 2.17 9.63 25.80
N GLY A 290 2.68 9.31 24.64
CA GLY A 290 3.58 8.17 24.45
C GLY A 290 2.89 6.88 24.04
N LEU A 291 1.61 6.91 23.70
CA LEU A 291 0.91 5.77 23.14
C LEU A 291 1.20 5.66 21.64
N HIS A 292 1.11 4.45 21.10
CA HIS A 292 0.98 4.16 19.68
C HIS A 292 -0.49 4.28 19.28
N LEU A 293 -0.82 4.20 17.99
CA LEU A 293 -2.20 4.16 17.52
C LEU A 293 -2.53 2.79 16.92
N LEU A 294 -3.67 2.24 17.32
CA LEU A 294 -4.35 1.16 16.63
C LEU A 294 -5.68 1.71 16.10
N LEU A 295 -5.77 1.91 14.78
CA LEU A 295 -6.98 2.42 14.14
C LEU A 295 -7.92 1.26 13.88
N THR A 296 -9.08 1.23 14.55
CA THR A 296 -10.10 0.20 14.31
C THR A 296 -10.84 0.47 12.99
N PRO A 297 -11.47 -0.56 12.37
CA PRO A 297 -12.13 -0.40 11.09
C PRO A 297 -13.19 0.69 11.10
N GLY A 298 -13.09 1.61 10.14
CA GLY A 298 -14.03 2.72 9.93
C GLY A 298 -13.38 3.93 9.28
N VAL A 299 -14.14 5.01 9.14
CA VAL A 299 -13.71 6.27 8.52
C VAL A 299 -13.52 7.32 9.61
N TYR A 300 -12.35 7.95 9.62
CA TYR A 300 -11.90 8.96 10.58
C TYR A 300 -11.77 10.31 9.89
N HIS A 301 -12.57 11.29 10.28
CA HIS A 301 -12.44 12.66 9.82
C HIS A 301 -11.44 13.42 10.68
N VAL A 302 -10.44 14.04 10.06
CA VAL A 302 -9.37 14.76 10.73
C VAL A 302 -9.34 16.22 10.29
N ASP A 303 -9.57 17.13 11.22
CA ASP A 303 -9.59 18.57 11.02
C ASP A 303 -8.22 19.23 11.16
N GLN A 304 -7.24 18.48 11.57
CA GLN A 304 -5.82 18.83 11.68
C GLN A 304 -4.96 17.59 11.45
N PRO A 305 -3.68 17.73 11.07
CA PRO A 305 -2.82 16.58 10.86
C PRO A 305 -2.69 15.70 12.12
N VAL A 306 -2.74 14.39 11.92
CA VAL A 306 -2.22 13.43 12.92
C VAL A 306 -0.70 13.52 12.88
N ARG A 307 -0.05 13.85 14.01
CA ARG A 307 1.39 14.14 14.10
C ARG A 307 2.15 13.04 14.82
N VAL A 308 3.02 12.37 14.11
CA VAL A 308 3.91 11.36 14.65
C VAL A 308 5.28 11.97 14.90
N ASN A 309 5.52 12.45 16.12
CA ASN A 309 6.70 13.23 16.49
C ASN A 309 7.73 12.45 17.31
N ARG A 310 7.43 11.19 17.69
CA ARG A 310 8.33 10.39 18.54
C ARG A 310 8.89 9.19 17.77
N PRO A 311 10.17 8.84 18.00
CA PRO A 311 10.75 7.65 17.40
C PRO A 311 9.98 6.39 17.84
N ASP A 312 10.10 5.35 17.02
CA ASP A 312 9.52 4.02 17.22
C ASP A 312 8.00 4.01 17.37
N THR A 313 7.31 5.08 16.98
CA THR A 313 5.86 5.14 17.04
C THR A 313 5.26 4.24 15.96
N VAL A 314 4.23 3.50 16.32
CA VAL A 314 3.45 2.64 15.44
C VAL A 314 2.06 3.25 15.22
N VAL A 315 1.67 3.36 13.97
CA VAL A 315 0.28 3.63 13.55
C VAL A 315 -0.15 2.42 12.72
N LEU A 316 -0.98 1.57 13.32
CA LEU A 316 -1.46 0.33 12.70
C LEU A 316 -2.97 0.42 12.47
N GLY A 317 -3.39 0.29 11.22
CA GLY A 317 -4.81 0.20 10.86
C GLY A 317 -5.25 -1.25 10.74
N LEU A 318 -6.51 -1.51 11.09
CA LEU A 318 -7.22 -2.77 10.91
C LEU A 318 -8.36 -2.57 9.90
N GLY A 319 -8.61 -3.56 9.05
CA GLY A 319 -9.75 -3.61 8.16
C GLY A 319 -9.88 -2.35 7.29
N TYR A 320 -8.77 -1.84 6.77
CA TYR A 320 -8.73 -0.63 5.92
C TYR A 320 -9.28 0.63 6.60
N ALA A 321 -9.01 0.83 7.90
CA ALA A 321 -9.28 2.09 8.57
C ALA A 321 -8.84 3.27 7.70
N THR A 322 -9.70 4.27 7.52
CA THR A 322 -9.50 5.33 6.52
C THR A 322 -9.44 6.70 7.18
N LEU A 323 -8.41 7.48 6.93
CA LEU A 323 -8.30 8.88 7.35
C LEU A 323 -8.79 9.79 6.22
N VAL A 324 -9.65 10.74 6.56
CA VAL A 324 -10.17 11.76 5.61
C VAL A 324 -9.82 13.14 6.17
N PRO A 325 -8.90 13.92 5.54
CA PRO A 325 -8.59 15.26 5.99
C PRO A 325 -9.70 16.24 5.61
N ASP A 326 -10.30 16.86 6.60
CA ASP A 326 -11.20 17.98 6.40
C ASP A 326 -10.40 19.28 6.21
N ASN A 327 -11.01 20.31 5.67
CA ASN A 327 -10.45 21.67 5.57
C ASN A 327 -9.11 21.80 4.81
N GLY A 328 -8.75 20.81 3.96
CA GLY A 328 -7.52 20.86 3.16
C GLY A 328 -6.22 20.67 3.96
N VAL A 329 -6.28 20.06 5.13
CA VAL A 329 -5.10 19.74 5.94
C VAL A 329 -4.39 18.48 5.42
N THR A 330 -3.14 18.28 5.80
CA THR A 330 -2.44 17.01 5.63
C THR A 330 -3.04 15.99 6.61
N ALA A 331 -3.40 14.78 6.14
CA ALA A 331 -4.00 13.78 7.00
C ALA A 331 -3.04 13.28 8.09
N LEU A 332 -1.79 12.97 7.70
CA LEU A 332 -0.77 12.47 8.64
C LEU A 332 0.61 13.03 8.30
N LYS A 333 1.32 13.47 9.33
CA LYS A 333 2.70 13.97 9.26
C LYS A 333 3.61 13.21 10.20
N VAL A 334 4.76 12.80 9.68
CA VAL A 334 5.84 12.17 10.46
C VAL A 334 7.00 13.14 10.57
N ALA A 335 7.51 13.34 11.79
CA ALA A 335 8.72 14.12 12.01
C ALA A 335 9.98 13.38 11.52
N ASP A 336 11.12 14.06 11.50
CA ASP A 336 12.43 13.46 11.16
C ASP A 336 12.97 12.66 12.35
N VAL A 337 12.36 11.49 12.63
CA VAL A 337 12.64 10.62 13.78
C VAL A 337 12.74 9.15 13.35
N ASP A 338 13.54 8.36 14.10
CA ASP A 338 13.80 6.95 13.77
C ASP A 338 12.58 6.04 13.98
N GLY A 339 12.49 4.98 13.18
CA GLY A 339 11.74 3.76 13.48
C GLY A 339 10.23 3.87 13.46
N VAL A 340 9.66 4.95 12.97
CA VAL A 340 8.19 5.08 12.81
C VAL A 340 7.68 4.02 11.85
N ARG A 341 6.57 3.38 12.21
CA ARG A 341 5.89 2.39 11.39
C ARG A 341 4.46 2.83 11.10
N LEU A 342 4.18 3.14 9.85
CA LEU A 342 2.84 3.40 9.33
C LEU A 342 2.38 2.17 8.58
N ALA A 343 1.26 1.56 8.96
CA ALA A 343 0.85 0.29 8.38
C ALA A 343 -0.67 0.07 8.31
N GLY A 344 -1.15 -0.45 7.17
CA GLY A 344 -2.45 -1.07 7.06
C GLY A 344 -3.65 -0.14 7.06
N PHE A 345 -3.56 1.08 6.53
CA PHE A 345 -4.68 2.02 6.48
C PHE A 345 -4.79 2.77 5.16
N LEU A 346 -5.93 3.39 4.94
CA LEU A 346 -6.24 4.25 3.78
C LEU A 346 -6.19 5.74 4.18
N ILE A 347 -5.89 6.57 3.21
CA ILE A 347 -6.16 8.02 3.24
C ILE A 347 -7.02 8.36 2.04
N ASP A 348 -8.19 8.93 2.28
CA ASP A 348 -9.03 9.52 1.23
C ASP A 348 -8.86 11.04 1.23
N ALA A 349 -8.71 11.64 0.05
CA ALA A 349 -8.70 13.09 -0.06
C ALA A 349 -10.06 13.67 0.33
N GLY A 350 -10.05 14.75 1.10
CA GLY A 350 -11.26 15.51 1.40
C GLY A 350 -11.66 16.44 0.25
N THR A 351 -12.81 17.10 0.38
CA THR A 351 -13.37 17.99 -0.65
C THR A 351 -12.57 19.28 -0.85
N VAL A 352 -11.85 19.73 0.19
CA VAL A 352 -10.95 20.88 0.12
C VAL A 352 -9.56 20.39 -0.23
N ASN A 353 -8.90 21.05 -1.18
CA ASN A 353 -7.57 20.65 -1.65
C ASN A 353 -6.55 20.61 -0.52
N SER A 354 -5.94 19.45 -0.28
CA SER A 354 -4.79 19.28 0.60
C SER A 354 -3.50 19.49 -0.19
N PRO A 355 -2.56 20.34 0.26
CA PRO A 355 -1.26 20.45 -0.39
C PRO A 355 -0.53 19.11 -0.47
N VAL A 356 -0.62 18.30 0.60
CA VAL A 356 -0.08 16.95 0.71
C VAL A 356 -0.99 16.13 1.62
N LEU A 357 -1.29 14.87 1.25
CA LEU A 357 -2.10 13.99 2.08
C LEU A 357 -1.27 13.24 3.13
N LEU A 358 -0.12 12.70 2.76
CA LEU A 358 0.83 12.04 3.66
C LEU A 358 2.23 12.66 3.52
N GLU A 359 2.78 13.17 4.62
CA GLU A 359 4.14 13.74 4.67
C GLU A 359 5.03 12.92 5.62
N VAL A 360 6.08 12.30 5.09
CA VAL A 360 7.06 11.49 5.84
C VAL A 360 8.37 12.25 5.94
N GLY A 361 8.60 12.86 7.09
CA GLY A 361 9.66 13.82 7.33
C GLY A 361 9.31 15.24 6.86
N PRO A 362 9.69 16.28 7.60
CA PRO A 362 9.50 17.66 7.16
C PRO A 362 10.41 17.98 5.97
N ARG A 363 10.10 19.03 5.22
CA ARG A 363 11.00 19.55 4.18
C ARG A 363 12.39 19.84 4.76
N GLY A 364 13.43 19.32 4.12
CA GLY A 364 14.81 19.43 4.59
C GLY A 364 15.21 18.42 5.66
N ALA A 365 14.41 17.39 5.90
CA ALA A 365 14.78 16.27 6.76
C ALA A 365 16.15 15.70 6.36
N CYS A 366 17.04 15.51 7.32
CA CYS A 366 18.42 15.12 7.03
C CYS A 366 19.00 14.08 7.98
N ARG A 367 18.25 13.60 8.97
CA ARG A 367 18.71 12.58 9.91
C ARG A 367 18.96 11.25 9.20
N ASN A 368 19.96 10.54 9.67
CA ASN A 368 20.30 9.22 9.14
C ASN A 368 19.48 8.13 9.87
N HIS A 369 18.49 7.56 9.20
CA HIS A 369 17.65 6.50 9.73
C HIS A 369 18.11 5.08 9.32
N ALA A 370 19.32 4.90 8.78
CA ALA A 370 19.77 3.61 8.25
C ALA A 370 19.71 2.45 9.27
N ALA A 371 19.96 2.73 10.55
CA ALA A 371 19.92 1.72 11.60
C ALA A 371 18.49 1.35 12.01
N ASN A 372 17.54 2.28 11.87
CA ASN A 372 16.15 2.11 12.25
C ASN A 372 15.23 2.93 11.30
N PRO A 373 15.00 2.45 10.07
CA PRO A 373 14.23 3.16 9.06
C PRO A 373 12.78 3.46 9.48
N ILE A 374 12.24 4.55 8.93
CA ILE A 374 10.80 4.75 8.87
C ILE A 374 10.23 3.78 7.85
N THR A 375 9.07 3.17 8.13
CA THR A 375 8.38 2.27 7.19
C THR A 375 6.96 2.73 6.91
N VAL A 376 6.56 2.62 5.63
CA VAL A 376 5.21 2.86 5.14
C VAL A 376 4.78 1.58 4.41
N GLN A 377 3.83 0.83 4.99
CA GLN A 377 3.51 -0.54 4.58
C GLN A 377 2.01 -0.72 4.45
N ASP A 378 1.53 -1.17 3.28
CA ASP A 378 0.09 -1.28 3.01
C ASP A 378 -0.66 0.01 3.38
N VAL A 379 -0.08 1.15 3.05
CA VAL A 379 -0.73 2.46 3.17
C VAL A 379 -1.18 2.88 1.78
N PHE A 380 -2.47 3.07 1.63
CA PHE A 380 -3.11 3.34 0.36
C PHE A 380 -3.73 4.73 0.35
N ILE A 381 -3.74 5.40 -0.81
CA ILE A 381 -4.28 6.76 -0.92
C ILE A 381 -5.23 6.84 -2.09
N ARG A 382 -6.41 7.44 -1.86
CA ARG A 382 -7.43 7.67 -2.91
C ARG A 382 -7.73 9.16 -3.04
N ILE A 383 -7.85 9.62 -4.27
CA ILE A 383 -8.33 10.97 -4.59
C ILE A 383 -9.57 10.81 -5.49
N GLY A 384 -10.76 11.00 -4.93
CA GLY A 384 -12.01 10.66 -5.59
C GLY A 384 -12.41 9.18 -5.43
N GLY A 385 -13.44 8.74 -6.11
CA GLY A 385 -13.98 7.39 -6.08
C GLY A 385 -15.03 7.21 -5.00
N ALA A 386 -14.69 7.37 -3.73
CA ALA A 386 -15.65 7.31 -2.62
C ALA A 386 -16.45 8.62 -2.42
N GLY A 387 -16.12 9.65 -3.16
CA GLY A 387 -16.72 10.98 -3.12
C GLY A 387 -15.74 12.01 -3.66
N PRO A 388 -16.16 13.28 -3.78
CA PRO A 388 -15.27 14.35 -4.24
C PRO A 388 -14.03 14.48 -3.33
N GLY A 389 -12.84 14.47 -3.94
CA GLY A 389 -11.58 14.61 -3.22
C GLY A 389 -10.53 15.36 -4.04
N ARG A 390 -9.70 16.17 -3.39
CA ARG A 390 -8.64 16.96 -4.05
C ARG A 390 -7.36 16.98 -3.24
N ALA A 391 -6.24 16.89 -3.93
CA ALA A 391 -4.92 17.14 -3.37
C ALA A 391 -3.98 17.70 -4.44
N THR A 392 -2.92 18.38 -4.04
CA THR A 392 -1.86 18.78 -4.98
C THR A 392 -0.85 17.63 -5.14
N THR A 393 -0.48 16.99 -4.02
CA THR A 393 0.41 15.83 -3.97
C THR A 393 -0.16 14.81 -2.99
N SER A 394 -0.14 13.54 -3.36
CA SER A 394 -0.65 12.50 -2.48
C SER A 394 0.33 12.17 -1.35
N MET A 395 1.57 11.83 -1.68
CA MET A 395 2.58 11.42 -0.71
C MET A 395 3.90 12.14 -0.96
N VAL A 396 4.48 12.70 0.10
CA VAL A 396 5.83 13.27 0.06
C VAL A 396 6.72 12.55 1.07
N ILE A 397 7.87 12.06 0.62
CA ILE A 397 8.88 11.38 1.44
C ILE A 397 10.13 12.25 1.46
N ASN A 398 10.34 12.96 2.56
CA ASN A 398 11.52 13.81 2.79
C ASN A 398 12.55 13.11 3.68
N ALA A 399 12.12 12.17 4.54
CA ALA A 399 13.01 11.47 5.46
C ALA A 399 13.90 10.47 4.71
N ARG A 400 15.18 10.42 5.09
CA ARG A 400 16.17 9.52 4.52
C ARG A 400 15.96 8.08 4.99
N HIS A 401 16.43 7.10 4.19
CA HIS A 401 16.35 5.67 4.49
C HIS A 401 14.92 5.15 4.74
N THR A 402 13.89 5.86 4.29
CA THR A 402 12.51 5.36 4.40
C THR A 402 12.32 4.13 3.53
N ILE A 403 11.59 3.15 4.04
CA ILE A 403 11.15 1.97 3.30
C ILE A 403 9.65 2.14 3.01
N VAL A 404 9.29 2.17 1.72
CA VAL A 404 7.90 2.13 1.25
C VAL A 404 7.67 0.73 0.69
N ASP A 405 6.77 -0.02 1.31
CA ASP A 405 6.54 -1.41 0.95
C ASP A 405 5.06 -1.68 0.73
N HIS A 406 4.70 -1.91 -0.52
CA HIS A 406 3.35 -2.08 -1.00
C HIS A 406 2.44 -0.89 -0.68
N THR A 407 2.36 0.02 -1.61
CA THR A 407 1.40 1.13 -1.58
C THR A 407 0.70 1.27 -2.93
N TRP A 408 -0.56 1.62 -2.89
CA TRP A 408 -1.30 2.07 -4.07
C TRP A 408 -1.77 3.50 -3.85
N VAL A 409 -1.25 4.40 -4.65
CA VAL A 409 -1.57 5.82 -4.64
C VAL A 409 -2.35 6.11 -5.90
N TRP A 410 -3.63 6.38 -5.76
CA TRP A 410 -4.59 6.35 -6.85
C TRP A 410 -5.40 7.63 -6.94
N ARG A 411 -5.29 8.32 -8.06
CA ARG A 411 -6.30 9.29 -8.47
C ARG A 411 -7.41 8.52 -9.17
N ALA A 412 -8.59 8.48 -8.58
CA ALA A 412 -9.67 7.64 -9.06
C ALA A 412 -10.05 7.96 -10.51
N ASP A 413 -10.19 6.91 -11.31
CA ASP A 413 -10.68 6.94 -12.69
C ASP A 413 -12.15 6.54 -12.81
N HIS A 414 -12.73 6.01 -11.73
CA HIS A 414 -14.13 5.64 -11.62
C HIS A 414 -14.68 5.85 -10.21
N GLY A 415 -15.99 5.76 -10.05
CA GLY A 415 -16.69 6.06 -8.80
C GLY A 415 -17.25 7.47 -8.77
N GLU A 416 -17.46 8.03 -7.58
CA GLU A 416 -18.01 9.37 -7.38
C GLU A 416 -16.91 10.41 -7.32
N GLY A 417 -17.21 11.63 -7.79
CA GLY A 417 -16.26 12.75 -7.70
C GLY A 417 -15.03 12.62 -8.58
N VAL A 418 -15.13 11.93 -9.73
CA VAL A 418 -14.03 11.73 -10.69
C VAL A 418 -14.15 12.65 -11.90
N GLY A 419 -13.02 12.99 -12.51
CA GLY A 419 -12.91 13.80 -13.72
C GLY A 419 -11.64 14.64 -13.72
N TRP A 420 -11.17 15.04 -14.91
CA TRP A 420 -9.86 15.69 -15.10
C TRP A 420 -9.60 16.85 -14.13
N GLU A 421 -10.59 17.71 -13.91
CA GLU A 421 -10.51 18.84 -12.97
C GLU A 421 -11.25 18.57 -11.65
N THR A 422 -12.09 17.54 -11.57
CA THR A 422 -12.93 17.25 -10.38
C THR A 422 -12.11 16.71 -9.23
N ASN A 423 -11.36 15.64 -9.46
CA ASN A 423 -10.44 15.05 -8.48
C ASN A 423 -8.97 15.30 -8.88
N ARG A 424 -8.67 16.54 -9.25
CA ARG A 424 -7.33 16.90 -9.67
C ARG A 424 -6.29 16.60 -8.60
N CYS A 425 -5.21 15.97 -9.02
CA CYS A 425 -3.99 15.80 -8.23
C CYS A 425 -2.78 15.76 -9.17
N ASP A 426 -1.89 16.74 -9.02
CA ASP A 426 -0.77 16.88 -9.95
C ASP A 426 0.30 15.80 -9.78
N TYR A 427 0.58 15.37 -8.54
CA TYR A 427 1.67 14.44 -8.22
C TYR A 427 1.20 13.30 -7.33
N GLY A 428 1.57 12.08 -7.69
CA GLY A 428 1.31 10.90 -6.87
C GLY A 428 2.29 10.81 -5.70
N VAL A 429 3.52 10.40 -5.94
CA VAL A 429 4.57 10.24 -4.93
C VAL A 429 5.76 11.12 -5.27
N VAL A 430 6.15 11.99 -4.34
CA VAL A 430 7.37 12.82 -4.44
C VAL A 430 8.37 12.35 -3.39
N VAL A 431 9.55 11.89 -3.82
CA VAL A 431 10.62 11.41 -2.95
C VAL A 431 11.79 12.38 -2.97
N ASN A 432 11.98 13.10 -1.89
CA ASN A 432 13.11 14.02 -1.70
C ASN A 432 14.21 13.43 -0.78
N GLY A 433 13.85 12.44 0.04
CA GLY A 433 14.78 11.76 0.94
C GLY A 433 15.81 10.94 0.17
N HIS A 434 17.05 10.92 0.68
CA HIS A 434 18.10 10.06 0.15
C HIS A 434 17.95 8.63 0.69
N ASP A 435 18.51 7.65 -0.03
CA ASP A 435 18.55 6.25 0.40
C ASP A 435 17.17 5.63 0.65
N VAL A 436 16.13 6.11 -0.02
CA VAL A 436 14.76 5.58 0.08
C VAL A 436 14.65 4.32 -0.79
N LEU A 437 14.02 3.29 -0.25
CA LEU A 437 13.67 2.07 -0.98
C LEU A 437 12.14 1.98 -1.13
N ALA A 438 11.67 1.82 -2.34
CA ALA A 438 10.28 1.47 -2.63
C ALA A 438 10.20 0.05 -3.20
N THR A 439 9.34 -0.78 -2.62
CA THR A 439 9.05 -2.14 -3.08
C THR A 439 7.54 -2.30 -3.27
N GLY A 440 7.10 -2.81 -4.45
CA GLY A 440 5.67 -2.94 -4.73
C GLY A 440 4.96 -1.57 -4.79
N LEU A 441 5.46 -0.69 -5.63
CA LEU A 441 4.95 0.68 -5.78
C LEU A 441 3.93 0.75 -6.92
N PHE A 442 2.68 1.03 -6.59
CA PHE A 442 1.58 1.25 -7.54
C PHE A 442 1.15 2.71 -7.46
N VAL A 443 1.24 3.46 -8.57
CA VAL A 443 0.87 4.90 -8.61
C VAL A 443 0.19 5.22 -9.92
N GLU A 444 -1.06 5.72 -9.89
CA GLU A 444 -1.90 5.76 -11.09
C GLU A 444 -2.69 7.05 -11.25
N HIS A 445 -2.84 7.46 -12.51
CA HIS A 445 -3.78 8.44 -13.05
C HIS A 445 -3.52 9.90 -12.66
N PHE A 446 -2.33 10.28 -12.23
CA PHE A 446 -2.04 11.66 -11.84
C PHE A 446 -1.97 12.60 -13.05
N ASN A 447 -2.36 13.87 -12.82
CA ASN A 447 -2.43 14.87 -13.88
C ASN A 447 -1.06 15.25 -14.44
N LYS A 448 0.02 15.10 -13.66
CA LYS A 448 1.41 15.31 -14.06
C LYS A 448 2.27 14.06 -13.81
N TYR A 449 3.30 14.16 -12.98
CA TYR A 449 4.14 13.01 -12.65
C TYR A 449 3.46 12.08 -11.64
N ASP A 450 3.36 10.80 -11.96
CA ASP A 450 2.89 9.82 -10.99
C ASP A 450 3.96 9.62 -9.90
N VAL A 451 5.23 9.52 -10.27
CA VAL A 451 6.36 9.52 -9.34
C VAL A 451 7.39 10.55 -9.76
N GLN A 452 7.80 11.41 -8.81
CA GLN A 452 8.93 12.32 -8.95
C GLN A 452 9.98 12.01 -7.89
N TRP A 453 11.16 11.56 -8.31
CA TRP A 453 12.23 11.12 -7.43
C TRP A 453 13.41 12.07 -7.45
N ASN A 454 13.60 12.81 -6.38
CA ASN A 454 14.64 13.83 -6.23
C ASN A 454 15.78 13.40 -5.28
N GLY A 455 15.60 12.30 -4.55
CA GLY A 455 16.57 11.81 -3.57
C GLY A 455 17.69 11.00 -4.22
N GLU A 456 18.88 11.13 -3.68
CA GLU A 456 20.06 10.34 -4.09
C GLU A 456 20.01 8.89 -3.56
N ARG A 457 20.61 7.95 -4.29
CA ARG A 457 20.74 6.53 -3.94
C ARG A 457 19.38 5.88 -3.66
N GLY A 458 18.37 6.35 -4.38
CA GLY A 458 17.04 5.76 -4.34
C GLY A 458 17.01 4.43 -5.07
N ARG A 459 16.10 3.56 -4.67
CA ARG A 459 15.84 2.30 -5.36
C ARG A 459 14.36 1.98 -5.39
N THR A 460 13.88 1.53 -6.55
CA THR A 460 12.54 0.98 -6.72
C THR A 460 12.63 -0.45 -7.25
N ILE A 461 11.95 -1.38 -6.57
CA ILE A 461 11.76 -2.76 -7.04
C ILE A 461 10.27 -2.97 -7.22
N PHE A 462 9.87 -3.17 -8.44
CA PHE A 462 8.51 -3.21 -8.93
C PHE A 462 7.80 -1.84 -8.87
N PHE A 463 7.44 -1.35 -10.03
CA PHE A 463 6.58 -0.19 -10.21
C PHE A 463 5.51 -0.50 -11.24
N GLN A 464 4.26 -0.19 -10.89
CA GLN A 464 3.12 -0.28 -11.82
C GLN A 464 2.45 1.08 -11.89
N ASN A 465 2.14 1.48 -13.12
CA ASN A 465 1.49 2.74 -13.40
C ASN A 465 0.49 2.62 -14.54
N GLU A 466 -0.58 3.34 -14.37
CA GLU A 466 -1.54 3.66 -15.42
C GLU A 466 -1.62 5.18 -15.55
N LYS A 467 -1.45 5.70 -16.77
CA LYS A 467 -1.59 7.14 -17.02
C LYS A 467 -3.06 7.56 -16.91
N ALA A 468 -3.30 8.82 -16.61
CA ALA A 468 -4.66 9.35 -16.44
C ALA A 468 -5.52 9.07 -17.69
N TYR A 469 -6.53 8.22 -17.55
CA TYR A 469 -7.42 7.81 -18.63
C TYR A 469 -8.31 8.93 -19.17
N ASP A 470 -8.65 9.88 -18.32
CA ASP A 470 -9.59 10.96 -18.54
C ASP A 470 -8.95 12.26 -19.08
N ALA A 471 -7.71 12.20 -19.55
CA ALA A 471 -7.05 13.35 -20.16
C ALA A 471 -7.87 13.85 -21.37
N PRO A 472 -8.31 15.12 -21.41
CA PRO A 472 -9.28 15.58 -22.40
C PRO A 472 -8.68 15.79 -23.79
N ASN A 473 -7.38 16.02 -23.89
CA ASN A 473 -6.65 16.22 -25.15
C ASN A 473 -5.13 16.29 -24.91
N GLN A 474 -4.36 16.30 -25.98
CA GLN A 474 -2.89 16.40 -25.92
C GLN A 474 -2.40 17.65 -25.16
N ALA A 475 -3.07 18.79 -25.31
CA ALA A 475 -2.64 20.04 -24.66
C ALA A 475 -2.77 19.97 -23.13
N ALA A 476 -3.73 19.24 -22.62
CA ALA A 476 -3.96 19.09 -21.18
C ALA A 476 -2.82 18.36 -20.46
N ILE A 477 -2.11 17.48 -21.15
CA ILE A 477 -0.97 16.74 -20.61
C ILE A 477 0.38 17.31 -21.03
N GLN A 478 0.42 18.41 -21.78
CA GLN A 478 1.66 18.97 -22.33
C GLN A 478 2.64 19.40 -21.24
N ASN A 479 3.90 19.01 -21.36
CA ASN A 479 4.99 19.33 -20.45
C ASN A 479 6.09 20.11 -21.16
N GLY A 480 5.92 21.43 -21.27
CA GLY A 480 6.81 22.27 -22.09
C GLY A 480 6.78 21.83 -23.55
N SER A 481 7.93 21.42 -24.11
CA SER A 481 8.04 20.87 -25.45
C SER A 481 7.75 19.38 -25.53
N LEU A 482 7.66 18.66 -24.40
CA LEU A 482 7.44 17.21 -24.37
C LEU A 482 5.94 16.88 -24.38
N LYS A 483 5.60 15.83 -25.08
CA LYS A 483 4.26 15.26 -25.12
C LYS A 483 4.03 14.44 -23.86
N GLY A 484 3.46 15.04 -22.83
CA GLY A 484 3.10 14.40 -21.57
C GLY A 484 4.19 14.42 -20.50
N TYR A 485 3.76 14.09 -19.28
CA TYR A 485 4.62 13.89 -18.12
C TYR A 485 4.95 12.40 -17.98
N ALA A 486 6.21 12.06 -17.74
CA ALA A 486 6.60 10.68 -17.45
C ALA A 486 5.83 10.13 -16.25
N ALA A 487 5.56 8.82 -16.27
CA ALA A 487 5.02 8.12 -15.11
C ALA A 487 6.01 8.13 -13.94
N TYR A 488 7.30 8.00 -14.25
CA TYR A 488 8.37 7.98 -13.26
C TYR A 488 9.51 8.90 -13.73
N LYS A 489 9.71 10.00 -13.01
CA LYS A 489 10.76 10.98 -13.28
C LYS A 489 11.81 10.97 -12.17
N VAL A 490 13.07 10.67 -12.52
CA VAL A 490 14.24 10.95 -11.68
C VAL A 490 14.73 12.37 -11.93
N GLY A 491 14.96 13.13 -10.87
CA GLY A 491 15.40 14.53 -10.95
C GLY A 491 16.74 14.67 -11.66
N ASP A 492 16.92 15.73 -12.46
CA ASP A 492 18.09 15.91 -13.33
C ASP A 492 19.41 16.06 -12.55
N HIS A 493 19.35 16.45 -11.27
CA HIS A 493 20.48 16.56 -10.38
C HIS A 493 20.92 15.24 -9.75
N VAL A 494 20.05 14.20 -9.78
CA VAL A 494 20.33 12.89 -9.15
C VAL A 494 21.47 12.19 -9.88
N THR A 495 22.42 11.69 -9.12
CA THR A 495 23.62 11.01 -9.65
C THR A 495 23.58 9.50 -9.47
N THR A 496 22.75 9.01 -8.54
CA THR A 496 22.61 7.58 -8.24
C THR A 496 21.16 7.21 -7.97
N HIS A 497 20.63 6.30 -8.77
CA HIS A 497 19.28 5.74 -8.65
C HIS A 497 19.22 4.38 -9.32
N GLU A 498 18.35 3.50 -8.85
CA GLU A 498 18.16 2.18 -9.46
C GLU A 498 16.68 1.78 -9.50
N GLY A 499 16.22 1.37 -10.67
CA GLY A 499 14.87 0.86 -10.89
C GLY A 499 14.88 -0.56 -11.48
N TRP A 500 14.03 -1.45 -10.96
CA TRP A 500 13.89 -2.83 -11.41
C TRP A 500 12.45 -3.24 -11.64
N GLY A 501 12.15 -3.85 -12.80
CA GLY A 501 10.85 -4.44 -13.09
C GLY A 501 9.72 -3.42 -13.06
N MET A 502 9.76 -2.42 -13.92
CA MET A 502 8.85 -1.27 -13.88
C MET A 502 8.03 -1.17 -15.16
N GLY A 503 6.72 -0.93 -15.01
CA GLY A 503 5.79 -0.80 -16.14
C GLY A 503 4.91 0.43 -16.07
N SER A 504 4.64 1.04 -17.23
CA SER A 504 3.68 2.14 -17.36
C SER A 504 2.74 1.90 -18.53
N TYR A 505 1.45 2.11 -18.32
CA TYR A 505 0.39 1.87 -19.28
C TYR A 505 -0.29 3.18 -19.66
N CYS A 506 -0.73 3.30 -20.92
CA CYS A 506 -1.67 4.33 -21.31
C CYS A 506 -2.97 3.72 -21.85
N TYR A 507 -4.08 4.36 -21.52
CA TYR A 507 -5.41 4.07 -22.02
C TYR A 507 -6.22 5.36 -21.99
N TYR A 508 -5.99 6.23 -22.96
CA TYR A 508 -6.69 7.52 -23.05
C TYR A 508 -8.07 7.31 -23.67
N ASN A 509 -9.07 7.09 -22.80
CA ASN A 509 -10.41 6.74 -23.27
C ASN A 509 -11.26 7.94 -23.72
N VAL A 510 -10.87 9.17 -23.35
CA VAL A 510 -11.53 10.41 -23.76
C VAL A 510 -10.99 10.91 -25.10
N ASP A 511 -9.65 10.89 -25.27
CA ASP A 511 -8.99 11.22 -26.54
C ASP A 511 -7.94 10.16 -26.87
N PRO A 512 -8.31 9.11 -27.62
CA PRO A 512 -7.37 8.04 -28.00
C PRO A 512 -6.22 8.49 -28.90
N THR A 513 -6.22 9.71 -29.40
CA THR A 513 -5.14 10.25 -30.26
C THR A 513 -3.96 10.80 -29.47
N ILE A 514 -4.07 10.87 -28.14
CA ILE A 514 -3.01 11.36 -27.26
C ILE A 514 -1.75 10.52 -27.40
N VAL A 515 -0.63 11.22 -27.54
CA VAL A 515 0.72 10.64 -27.59
C VAL A 515 1.49 11.05 -26.35
N GLN A 516 2.04 10.06 -25.67
CA GLN A 516 2.95 10.21 -24.53
C GLN A 516 4.38 10.03 -25.06
N HIS A 517 5.30 10.98 -24.80
CA HIS A 517 6.67 10.83 -25.31
C HIS A 517 7.35 9.59 -24.73
N HIS A 518 7.37 9.46 -23.40
CA HIS A 518 7.98 8.33 -22.71
C HIS A 518 7.27 7.99 -21.39
N GLY A 519 7.41 6.77 -20.92
CA GLY A 519 6.92 6.34 -19.60
C GLY A 519 7.87 6.73 -18.48
N PHE A 520 9.18 6.72 -18.74
CA PHE A 520 10.23 6.97 -17.77
C PHE A 520 11.14 8.12 -18.23
N ALA A 521 11.59 8.95 -17.28
CA ALA A 521 12.54 10.02 -17.53
C ALA A 521 13.62 10.06 -16.44
N ALA A 522 14.88 10.10 -16.85
CA ALA A 522 16.01 10.08 -15.94
C ALA A 522 17.24 10.79 -16.55
N PRO A 523 18.14 11.36 -15.73
CA PRO A 523 19.40 11.87 -16.23
C PRO A 523 20.28 10.73 -16.73
N GLU A 524 20.95 10.93 -17.88
CA GLU A 524 21.92 9.99 -18.43
C GLU A 524 23.24 10.04 -17.65
N ARG A 525 23.31 9.23 -16.61
CA ARG A 525 24.48 9.14 -15.71
C ARG A 525 24.77 7.67 -15.39
N PRO A 526 26.04 7.26 -15.29
CA PRO A 526 26.39 5.86 -15.02
C PRO A 526 25.83 5.28 -13.72
N GLY A 527 25.51 6.14 -12.74
CA GLY A 527 24.91 5.74 -11.48
C GLY A 527 23.38 5.73 -11.46
N VAL A 528 22.70 6.18 -12.53
CA VAL A 528 21.25 6.17 -12.62
C VAL A 528 20.86 5.07 -13.62
N ARG A 529 20.36 3.95 -13.10
CA ARG A 529 20.15 2.73 -13.87
C ARG A 529 18.73 2.22 -13.77
N PHE A 530 18.22 1.75 -14.90
CA PHE A 530 16.94 1.07 -14.97
C PHE A 530 17.11 -0.30 -15.63
N HIS A 531 16.45 -1.29 -15.07
CA HIS A 531 16.50 -2.66 -15.54
C HIS A 531 15.08 -3.19 -15.72
N HIS A 532 14.82 -3.84 -16.86
CA HIS A 532 13.57 -4.53 -17.12
C HIS A 532 12.36 -3.59 -17.00
N ILE A 533 12.35 -2.57 -17.84
CA ILE A 533 11.27 -1.57 -17.87
C ILE A 533 10.47 -1.68 -19.16
N MET A 534 9.19 -1.32 -19.07
CA MET A 534 8.27 -1.42 -20.19
C MET A 534 7.24 -0.31 -20.23
N VAL A 535 6.75 -0.03 -21.42
CA VAL A 535 5.53 0.76 -21.64
C VAL A 535 4.57 -0.03 -22.54
N ILE A 536 3.26 0.21 -22.38
CA ILE A 536 2.25 -0.45 -23.20
C ILE A 536 1.06 0.49 -23.46
N SER A 537 0.51 0.43 -24.67
CA SER A 537 -0.78 1.03 -25.01
C SER A 537 -1.87 -0.04 -24.91
N LEU A 538 -2.85 0.17 -24.04
CA LEU A 538 -3.98 -0.75 -23.92
C LEU A 538 -4.96 -0.51 -25.06
N SER A 539 -5.21 -1.55 -25.87
CA SER A 539 -6.15 -1.54 -27.00
C SER A 539 -5.92 -0.42 -28.03
N GLY A 540 -4.72 0.15 -28.08
CA GLY A 540 -4.39 1.26 -28.97
C GLY A 540 -4.98 2.62 -28.58
N ASN A 541 -5.51 2.75 -27.35
CA ASN A 541 -6.02 4.03 -26.84
C ASN A 541 -4.88 4.88 -26.28
N GLY A 542 -4.31 5.72 -27.11
CA GLY A 542 -3.08 6.46 -26.86
C GLY A 542 -1.83 5.71 -27.30
N GLN A 543 -0.68 6.35 -27.19
CA GLN A 543 0.59 5.80 -27.65
C GLN A 543 1.76 6.36 -26.83
N TYR A 544 2.81 5.53 -26.62
CA TYR A 544 4.15 5.97 -26.23
C TYR A 544 5.06 6.03 -27.46
N GLU A 545 5.88 7.07 -27.57
CA GLU A 545 6.92 7.18 -28.59
C GLU A 545 8.19 6.41 -28.19
N CYS A 546 8.53 6.41 -26.89
CA CYS A 546 9.71 5.74 -26.32
C CYS A 546 9.39 5.11 -24.98
N VAL A 547 10.30 4.30 -24.45
CA VAL A 547 10.19 3.70 -23.12
C VAL A 547 10.78 4.64 -22.05
N ILE A 548 12.04 5.05 -22.21
CA ILE A 548 12.74 5.96 -21.29
C ILE A 548 13.51 7.00 -22.10
N ASN A 549 13.31 8.28 -21.78
CA ASN A 549 13.84 9.40 -22.54
C ASN A 549 13.56 9.20 -24.04
N ASP A 550 14.62 9.17 -24.88
CA ASP A 550 14.53 8.89 -26.32
C ASP A 550 14.87 7.43 -26.68
N THR A 551 14.84 6.52 -25.68
CA THR A 551 15.24 5.11 -25.83
C THR A 551 14.05 4.16 -25.76
N GLY A 552 14.08 3.13 -26.57
CA GLY A 552 13.05 2.10 -26.73
C GLY A 552 12.13 2.38 -27.91
N ALA A 553 11.52 1.31 -28.43
CA ALA A 553 10.60 1.41 -29.55
C ALA A 553 9.26 2.04 -29.14
N PRO A 554 8.50 2.66 -30.04
CA PRO A 554 7.14 3.08 -29.77
C PRO A 554 6.24 1.87 -29.49
N THR A 555 5.13 2.09 -28.79
CA THR A 555 4.11 1.05 -28.61
C THR A 555 3.42 0.72 -29.94
N SER A 556 3.04 -0.55 -30.12
CA SER A 556 2.55 -1.06 -31.39
C SER A 556 1.02 -0.95 -31.57
N GLY A 557 0.44 0.21 -31.33
CA GLY A 557 -0.97 0.45 -31.66
C GLY A 557 -1.93 -0.54 -30.96
N THR A 558 -2.73 -1.27 -31.76
CA THR A 558 -3.85 -2.11 -31.26
C THR A 558 -3.42 -3.46 -30.67
N ASN A 559 -2.18 -3.86 -30.78
CA ASN A 559 -1.76 -5.23 -30.43
C ASN A 559 -1.52 -5.45 -28.93
N THR A 560 -1.58 -4.42 -28.10
CA THR A 560 -1.35 -4.50 -26.65
C THR A 560 -0.05 -5.26 -26.30
N VAL A 561 1.02 -4.97 -27.05
CA VAL A 561 2.34 -5.58 -26.88
C VAL A 561 3.27 -4.60 -26.18
N PRO A 562 3.97 -5.01 -25.12
CA PRO A 562 4.92 -4.14 -24.44
C PRO A 562 6.08 -3.71 -25.33
N SER A 563 6.45 -2.43 -25.27
CA SER A 563 7.75 -1.97 -25.69
C SER A 563 8.68 -1.98 -24.47
N VAL A 564 9.86 -2.59 -24.63
CA VAL A 564 10.73 -2.92 -23.48
C VAL A 564 12.13 -2.34 -23.63
N VAL A 565 12.76 -2.03 -22.49
CA VAL A 565 14.19 -1.76 -22.37
C VAL A 565 14.76 -2.64 -21.25
N VAL A 566 15.71 -3.50 -21.61
CA VAL A 566 16.30 -4.47 -20.67
C VAL A 566 17.26 -3.78 -19.68
N SER A 567 18.03 -2.80 -20.15
CA SER A 567 18.97 -2.02 -19.34
C SER A 567 19.11 -0.60 -19.89
N TYR A 568 19.16 0.38 -19.00
CA TYR A 568 19.37 1.79 -19.34
C TYR A 568 20.23 2.45 -18.26
N PRO A 569 21.19 3.33 -18.59
CA PRO A 569 21.82 3.49 -19.90
C PRO A 569 22.60 2.28 -20.29
#